data_84eb5cbe359a20a4c449509b2dd27b73
#
_entry.id   84eb5cbe359a20a4c449509b2dd27b73
#
_cell.length_a   1.000
_cell.length_b   1.000
_cell.length_c   1.000
_cell.angle_alpha   90.00
_cell.angle_beta   90.00
_cell.angle_gamma   90.00
#
_symmetry.space_group_name_H-M   'P 1'
#
loop_
_entity.id
_entity.type
_entity.pdbx_description
1 polymer ?
#
loop_
_entity_poly.entity_id
_entity_poly.type
_entity_poly.pdbx_seq_one_letter_code
_entity_poly.pdbx_strand_id
1 'polypeptide(L)'
;MRHQRTVAFGLLIVFLASGCALRDRRWGTCAVAGGIIGATVGGVTGGVAVNNVQDHPRNAERGAAIGGGIVAGGLIGALLGHAVCDPEKEAPPPPPPPPPPPPPAKPEPLVTLHGPQFDFNKATLKPAGKQLVDQAVKVMKEKPSMKVSVEGHTDSIGSDAYNQKLSLRRAEAVRDYLVSQGIDAARMSVKGWGKTKPVASNKTEAGRAENRRVEIIAE
;
A
#
# COMPACT_ATOMS: atom_id res chain seq x y z
N MET A 1 16.90 -44.46 45.23
CA MET A 1 16.06 -44.54 44.00
C MET A 1 15.07 -43.38 43.83
N ARG A 2 14.72 -42.56 44.83
CA ARG A 2 13.77 -41.44 44.70
C ARG A 2 14.36 -40.16 44.05
N HIS A 3 15.66 -39.87 44.26
CA HIS A 3 16.33 -38.68 43.73
C HIS A 3 16.58 -38.70 42.20
N GLN A 4 16.79 -39.89 41.61
CA GLN A 4 17.01 -40.00 40.15
C GLN A 4 15.75 -39.73 39.32
N ARG A 5 14.56 -40.00 39.88
CA ARG A 5 13.29 -39.74 39.17
C ARG A 5 12.94 -38.24 39.12
N THR A 6 13.32 -37.48 40.14
CA THR A 6 13.06 -36.04 40.19
C THR A 6 13.93 -35.23 39.24
N VAL A 7 15.18 -35.61 39.00
CA VAL A 7 16.08 -34.95 38.05
C VAL A 7 15.65 -35.17 36.60
N ALA A 8 15.19 -36.42 36.29
CA ALA A 8 14.68 -36.71 34.94
C ALA A 8 13.40 -35.94 34.60
N PHE A 9 12.51 -35.71 35.57
CA PHE A 9 11.27 -34.96 35.37
C PHE A 9 11.52 -33.45 35.22
N GLY A 10 12.49 -32.89 35.96
CA GLY A 10 12.87 -31.47 35.83
C GLY A 10 13.46 -31.14 34.46
N LEU A 11 14.30 -32.02 33.89
CA LEU A 11 14.87 -31.84 32.55
C LEU A 11 13.82 -31.93 31.45
N LEU A 12 12.79 -32.78 31.61
CA LEU A 12 11.70 -32.92 30.63
C LEU A 12 10.84 -31.67 30.55
N ILE A 13 10.58 -31.04 31.68
CA ILE A 13 9.73 -29.80 31.72
C ILE A 13 10.46 -28.62 31.08
N VAL A 14 11.77 -28.48 31.26
CA VAL A 14 12.57 -27.42 30.61
C VAL A 14 12.58 -27.59 29.09
N PHE A 15 12.58 -28.84 28.58
CA PHE A 15 12.51 -29.10 27.13
C PHE A 15 11.14 -28.74 26.50
N LEU A 16 10.05 -28.94 27.22
CA LEU A 16 8.72 -28.62 26.71
C LEU A 16 8.46 -27.09 26.65
N ALA A 17 9.06 -26.33 27.56
CA ALA A 17 8.94 -24.87 27.55
C ALA A 17 9.77 -24.19 26.44
N SER A 18 10.83 -24.83 25.96
CA SER A 18 11.72 -24.31 24.92
C SER A 18 11.29 -24.67 23.49
N GLY A 19 10.25 -25.48 23.34
CA GLY A 19 9.79 -26.00 22.04
C GLY A 19 9.32 -24.93 21.05
N CYS A 20 8.85 -23.78 21.52
CA CYS A 20 8.42 -22.69 20.64
C CYS A 20 9.59 -21.90 20.04
N ALA A 21 10.70 -21.79 20.76
CA ALA A 21 11.88 -21.04 20.29
C ALA A 21 12.71 -21.77 19.22
N LEU A 22 12.57 -23.11 19.16
CA LEU A 22 13.35 -23.94 18.22
C LEU A 22 12.72 -24.00 16.80
N ARG A 23 11.45 -23.62 16.67
CA ARG A 23 10.73 -23.76 15.40
C ARG A 23 11.12 -22.71 14.35
N ASP A 24 11.62 -21.56 14.78
CA ASP A 24 11.90 -20.43 13.90
C ASP A 24 13.38 -20.34 13.43
N ARG A 25 14.23 -21.25 13.90
CA ARG A 25 15.65 -21.29 13.50
C ARG A 25 15.88 -22.26 12.34
N ARG A 26 16.77 -21.90 11.43
CA ARG A 26 17.22 -22.80 10.36
C ARG A 26 18.24 -23.76 10.93
N TRP A 27 18.08 -25.07 10.67
CA TRP A 27 19.06 -26.08 11.02
C TRP A 27 20.33 -25.85 10.20
N GLY A 28 21.44 -25.58 10.87
CA GLY A 28 22.71 -25.27 10.27
C GLY A 28 23.85 -26.19 10.76
N THR A 29 25.08 -25.80 10.46
CA THR A 29 26.26 -26.51 10.78
C THR A 29 26.44 -26.76 12.28
N CYS A 30 25.97 -25.86 13.13
CA CYS A 30 26.08 -26.00 14.59
C CYS A 30 25.18 -27.13 15.14
N ALA A 31 23.99 -27.31 14.58
CA ALA A 31 23.12 -28.42 14.94
C ALA A 31 23.74 -29.75 14.56
N VAL A 32 24.37 -29.86 13.38
CA VAL A 32 25.07 -31.06 12.91
C VAL A 32 26.31 -31.35 13.78
N ALA A 33 27.12 -30.33 14.03
CA ALA A 33 28.32 -30.49 14.89
C ALA A 33 27.95 -30.89 16.33
N GLY A 34 26.91 -30.25 16.91
CA GLY A 34 26.39 -30.60 18.21
C GLY A 34 25.88 -32.04 18.28
N GLY A 35 25.20 -32.49 17.22
CA GLY A 35 24.74 -33.87 17.08
C GLY A 35 25.88 -34.88 17.07
N ILE A 36 26.97 -34.64 16.32
CA ILE A 36 28.13 -35.49 16.24
C ILE A 36 28.84 -35.55 17.61
N ILE A 37 29.11 -34.42 18.25
CA ILE A 37 29.74 -34.34 19.56
C ILE A 37 28.86 -35.02 20.61
N GLY A 38 27.56 -34.78 20.63
CA GLY A 38 26.62 -35.40 21.54
C GLY A 38 26.54 -36.91 21.39
N ALA A 39 26.60 -37.43 20.16
CA ALA A 39 26.60 -38.86 19.86
C ALA A 39 27.89 -39.56 20.38
N THR A 40 29.06 -38.91 20.20
CA THR A 40 30.33 -39.47 20.68
C THR A 40 30.40 -39.49 22.20
N VAL A 41 30.03 -38.42 22.87
CA VAL A 41 29.97 -38.34 24.34
C VAL A 41 28.93 -39.31 24.90
N GLY A 42 27.74 -39.36 24.33
CA GLY A 42 26.69 -40.27 24.75
C GLY A 42 27.09 -41.76 24.58
N GLY A 43 27.78 -42.09 23.49
CA GLY A 43 28.32 -43.43 23.24
C GLY A 43 29.36 -43.84 24.26
N VAL A 44 30.33 -42.96 24.57
CA VAL A 44 31.38 -43.23 25.57
C VAL A 44 30.78 -43.40 26.97
N THR A 45 29.89 -42.52 27.40
CA THR A 45 29.24 -42.58 28.72
C THR A 45 28.36 -43.83 28.87
N GLY A 46 27.63 -44.19 27.82
CA GLY A 46 26.82 -45.41 27.79
C GLY A 46 27.68 -46.65 27.87
N GLY A 47 28.82 -46.68 27.15
CA GLY A 47 29.77 -47.76 27.20
C GLY A 47 30.44 -47.92 28.56
N VAL A 48 30.85 -46.83 29.21
CA VAL A 48 31.44 -46.84 30.56
C VAL A 48 30.42 -47.31 31.60
N ALA A 49 29.16 -46.86 31.50
CA ALA A 49 28.11 -47.29 32.43
C ALA A 49 27.87 -48.81 32.39
N VAL A 50 27.91 -49.42 31.19
CA VAL A 50 27.72 -50.87 31.03
C VAL A 50 28.92 -51.63 31.53
N ASN A 51 30.15 -51.14 31.38
CA ASN A 51 31.32 -51.79 31.84
C ASN A 51 31.52 -51.84 33.37
N ASN A 52 30.89 -50.90 34.09
CA ASN A 52 30.94 -50.86 35.57
C ASN A 52 29.88 -51.72 36.26
N VAL A 53 29.00 -52.38 35.51
CA VAL A 53 28.03 -53.33 36.06
C VAL A 53 28.77 -54.71 36.23
N GLN A 54 28.90 -55.12 37.43
CA GLN A 54 29.65 -56.36 37.78
C GLN A 54 28.97 -57.67 37.38
N ASP A 55 27.66 -57.63 37.10
CA ASP A 55 26.93 -58.78 36.57
C ASP A 55 27.00 -58.75 35.03
N HIS A 56 27.51 -59.83 34.44
CA HIS A 56 27.78 -60.00 33.02
C HIS A 56 26.60 -59.71 32.14
N PRO A 57 26.43 -58.45 31.61
CA PRO A 57 25.36 -58.16 30.68
C PRO A 57 25.57 -58.90 29.38
N ARG A 58 24.52 -59.51 28.85
CA ARG A 58 24.55 -60.16 27.55
C ARG A 58 24.94 -59.12 26.47
N ASN A 59 25.69 -59.64 25.46
CA ASN A 59 26.16 -58.73 24.38
C ASN A 59 25.08 -57.84 23.75
N ALA A 60 23.83 -58.30 23.74
CA ALA A 60 22.70 -57.51 23.26
C ALA A 60 22.40 -56.29 24.14
N GLU A 61 22.55 -56.41 25.46
CA GLU A 61 22.31 -55.29 26.40
C GLU A 61 23.40 -54.22 26.33
N ARG A 62 24.67 -54.61 26.08
CA ARG A 62 25.78 -53.69 25.82
C ARG A 62 25.58 -52.91 24.55
N GLY A 63 25.16 -53.58 23.47
CA GLY A 63 24.86 -52.95 22.21
C GLY A 63 23.72 -51.95 22.34
N ALA A 64 22.66 -52.30 23.09
CA ALA A 64 21.51 -51.40 23.32
C ALA A 64 21.90 -50.18 24.17
N ALA A 65 22.76 -50.34 25.20
CA ALA A 65 23.19 -49.21 26.03
C ALA A 65 24.08 -48.23 25.27
N ILE A 66 25.02 -48.74 24.47
CA ILE A 66 25.90 -47.91 23.63
C ILE A 66 25.08 -47.24 22.51
N GLY A 67 24.23 -48.02 21.82
CA GLY A 67 23.37 -47.50 20.74
C GLY A 67 22.40 -46.47 21.26
N GLY A 68 21.77 -46.71 22.41
CA GLY A 68 20.87 -45.76 23.05
C GLY A 68 21.57 -44.46 23.47
N GLY A 69 22.80 -44.55 23.97
CA GLY A 69 23.60 -43.39 24.33
C GLY A 69 24.01 -42.53 23.12
N ILE A 70 24.39 -43.17 22.01
CA ILE A 70 24.72 -42.47 20.76
C ILE A 70 23.50 -41.72 20.20
N VAL A 71 22.34 -42.37 20.12
CA VAL A 71 21.12 -41.75 19.59
C VAL A 71 20.62 -40.62 20.51
N ALA A 72 20.52 -40.87 21.80
CA ALA A 72 20.05 -39.84 22.74
C ALA A 72 21.01 -38.65 22.83
N GLY A 73 22.32 -38.91 22.92
CA GLY A 73 23.34 -37.86 22.95
C GLY A 73 23.40 -37.06 21.66
N GLY A 74 23.26 -37.73 20.52
CA GLY A 74 23.20 -37.06 19.20
C GLY A 74 22.04 -36.12 19.06
N LEU A 75 20.84 -36.56 19.47
CA LEU A 75 19.63 -35.71 19.41
C LEU A 75 19.73 -34.47 20.34
N ILE A 76 20.17 -34.69 21.59
CA ILE A 76 20.36 -33.63 22.57
C ILE A 76 21.40 -32.63 22.07
N GLY A 77 22.56 -33.13 21.58
CA GLY A 77 23.62 -32.27 21.05
C GLY A 77 23.21 -31.48 19.83
N ALA A 78 22.43 -32.09 18.92
CA ALA A 78 21.88 -31.37 17.74
C ALA A 78 20.91 -30.28 18.14
N LEU A 79 20.01 -30.54 19.09
CA LEU A 79 19.05 -29.55 19.58
C LEU A 79 19.75 -28.41 20.31
N LEU A 80 20.73 -28.66 21.13
CA LEU A 80 21.51 -27.64 21.82
C LEU A 80 22.32 -26.79 20.82
N GLY A 81 23.00 -27.44 19.86
CA GLY A 81 23.72 -26.73 18.81
C GLY A 81 22.82 -25.83 17.98
N HIS A 82 21.66 -26.32 17.60
CA HIS A 82 20.65 -25.54 16.89
C HIS A 82 20.13 -24.33 17.72
N ALA A 83 19.89 -24.54 19.01
CA ALA A 83 19.37 -23.49 19.88
C ALA A 83 20.39 -22.37 20.17
N VAL A 84 21.69 -22.72 20.22
CA VAL A 84 22.73 -21.79 20.66
C VAL A 84 23.44 -21.07 19.51
N CYS A 85 23.75 -21.77 18.43
CA CYS A 85 24.59 -21.19 17.39
C CYS A 85 23.93 -21.03 16.03
N ASP A 86 22.85 -21.72 15.72
CA ASP A 86 22.22 -21.55 14.41
C ASP A 86 21.46 -20.20 14.33
N PRO A 87 21.58 -19.47 13.23
CA PRO A 87 20.93 -18.17 13.10
C PRO A 87 19.40 -18.30 13.12
N GLU A 88 18.76 -17.34 13.73
CA GLU A 88 17.29 -17.22 13.61
C GLU A 88 16.90 -17.04 12.14
N LYS A 89 15.76 -17.59 11.75
CA LYS A 89 15.16 -17.29 10.45
C LYS A 89 14.83 -15.80 10.42
N GLU A 90 15.37 -15.09 9.45
CA GLU A 90 14.94 -13.71 9.22
C GLU A 90 13.42 -13.67 9.04
N ALA A 91 12.77 -12.81 9.80
CA ALA A 91 11.35 -12.54 9.60
C ALA A 91 11.14 -12.05 8.16
N PRO A 92 10.07 -12.48 7.47
CA PRO A 92 9.76 -11.94 6.15
C PRO A 92 9.66 -10.42 6.26
N PRO A 93 10.17 -9.67 5.27
CA PRO A 93 10.05 -8.22 5.27
C PRO A 93 8.57 -7.83 5.42
N PRO A 94 8.27 -6.75 6.16
CA PRO A 94 6.91 -6.29 6.29
C PRO A 94 6.31 -6.05 4.89
N PRO A 95 5.02 -6.32 4.68
CA PRO A 95 4.37 -6.04 3.41
C PRO A 95 4.54 -4.55 3.08
N PRO A 96 4.72 -4.19 1.79
CA PRO A 96 4.81 -2.80 1.39
C PRO A 96 3.57 -2.04 1.88
N PRO A 97 3.71 -0.77 2.28
CA PRO A 97 2.56 0.04 2.67
C PRO A 97 1.53 0.06 1.54
N PRO A 98 0.23 0.09 1.85
CA PRO A 98 -0.80 0.21 0.84
C PRO A 98 -0.56 1.47 0.01
N PRO A 99 -0.84 1.45 -1.31
CA PRO A 99 -0.72 2.64 -2.13
C PRO A 99 -1.57 3.77 -1.54
N PRO A 100 -1.11 5.03 -1.64
CA PRO A 100 -1.89 6.16 -1.16
C PRO A 100 -3.26 6.16 -1.85
N PRO A 101 -4.33 6.57 -1.16
CA PRO A 101 -5.65 6.67 -1.76
C PRO A 101 -5.57 7.57 -2.99
N PRO A 102 -6.32 7.25 -4.07
CA PRO A 102 -6.36 8.10 -5.25
C PRO A 102 -6.80 9.51 -4.85
N PRO A 103 -6.22 10.56 -5.46
CA PRO A 103 -6.64 11.93 -5.18
C PRO A 103 -8.15 12.05 -5.43
N PRO A 104 -8.87 12.88 -4.66
CA PRO A 104 -10.31 13.08 -4.84
C PRO A 104 -10.60 13.47 -6.29
N ALA A 105 -11.54 12.76 -6.91
CA ALA A 105 -11.97 13.03 -8.27
C ALA A 105 -12.42 14.49 -8.36
N LYS A 106 -11.96 15.21 -9.40
CA LYS A 106 -12.48 16.56 -9.66
C LYS A 106 -13.97 16.46 -9.91
N PRO A 107 -14.79 17.39 -9.36
CA PRO A 107 -16.21 17.40 -9.65
C PRO A 107 -16.42 17.53 -11.15
N GLU A 108 -17.29 16.68 -11.72
CA GLU A 108 -17.63 16.75 -13.13
C GLU A 108 -18.40 18.04 -13.41
N PRO A 109 -18.06 18.75 -14.50
CA PRO A 109 -18.80 19.97 -14.87
C PRO A 109 -20.23 19.63 -15.31
N LEU A 110 -21.20 20.45 -14.93
CA LEU A 110 -22.57 20.36 -15.42
C LEU A 110 -22.63 20.62 -16.93
N VAL A 111 -21.84 21.58 -17.39
CA VAL A 111 -21.73 21.97 -18.81
C VAL A 111 -20.28 22.42 -19.08
N THR A 112 -19.76 22.03 -20.22
CA THR A 112 -18.51 22.53 -20.78
C THR A 112 -18.76 23.18 -22.13
N LEU A 113 -18.33 24.45 -22.27
CA LEU A 113 -18.36 25.19 -23.51
C LEU A 113 -16.95 25.26 -24.10
N HIS A 114 -16.79 24.93 -25.35
CA HIS A 114 -15.49 25.02 -26.05
C HIS A 114 -15.37 26.29 -26.89
N GLY A 115 -14.17 26.56 -27.42
CA GLY A 115 -13.87 27.76 -28.22
C GLY A 115 -14.87 28.16 -29.32
N PRO A 116 -15.41 27.19 -30.11
CA PRO A 116 -16.40 27.49 -31.17
C PRO A 116 -17.71 28.08 -30.69
N GLN A 117 -18.08 27.92 -29.42
CA GLN A 117 -19.30 28.52 -28.84
C GLN A 117 -19.15 30.01 -28.52
N PHE A 118 -17.97 30.60 -28.68
CA PHE A 118 -17.68 32.01 -28.56
C PHE A 118 -17.31 32.61 -29.93
N ASP A 119 -17.49 33.91 -30.10
CA ASP A 119 -16.93 34.62 -31.25
C ASP A 119 -15.38 34.59 -31.19
N PHE A 120 -14.75 34.55 -32.36
CA PHE A 120 -13.30 34.49 -32.43
C PHE A 120 -12.65 35.65 -31.66
N ASN A 121 -11.78 35.34 -30.75
CA ASN A 121 -11.06 36.29 -29.88
C ASN A 121 -11.96 37.18 -29.01
N LYS A 122 -13.27 36.83 -28.84
CA LYS A 122 -14.22 37.55 -28.01
C LYS A 122 -14.75 36.66 -26.88
N ALA A 123 -15.54 37.29 -26.00
CA ALA A 123 -16.27 36.65 -24.93
C ALA A 123 -17.78 36.52 -25.24
N THR A 124 -18.23 36.95 -26.43
CA THR A 124 -19.63 36.90 -26.82
C THR A 124 -20.06 35.47 -27.09
N LEU A 125 -21.06 35.00 -26.35
CA LEU A 125 -21.67 33.67 -26.55
C LEU A 125 -22.48 33.63 -27.85
N LYS A 126 -22.18 32.66 -28.70
CA LYS A 126 -22.99 32.34 -29.89
C LYS A 126 -24.27 31.60 -29.51
N PRO A 127 -25.28 31.54 -30.41
CA PRO A 127 -26.53 30.81 -30.15
C PRO A 127 -26.30 29.36 -29.67
N ALA A 128 -25.39 28.65 -30.30
CA ALA A 128 -25.04 27.28 -29.88
C ALA A 128 -24.47 27.22 -28.44
N GLY A 129 -23.68 28.21 -28.03
CA GLY A 129 -23.18 28.31 -26.65
C GLY A 129 -24.31 28.57 -25.66
N LYS A 130 -25.27 29.46 -26.02
CA LYS A 130 -26.44 29.72 -25.19
C LYS A 130 -27.26 28.46 -24.94
N GLN A 131 -27.53 27.66 -25.98
CA GLN A 131 -28.27 26.40 -25.88
C GLN A 131 -27.58 25.40 -24.91
N LEU A 132 -26.25 25.37 -24.87
CA LEU A 132 -25.53 24.56 -23.91
C LEU A 132 -25.68 25.10 -22.47
N VAL A 133 -25.60 26.41 -22.28
CA VAL A 133 -25.80 27.03 -20.95
C VAL A 133 -27.25 26.85 -20.48
N ASP A 134 -28.24 26.77 -21.36
CA ASP A 134 -29.64 26.51 -21.01
C ASP A 134 -29.84 25.18 -20.31
N GLN A 135 -28.96 24.20 -20.55
CA GLN A 135 -28.96 22.95 -19.79
C GLN A 135 -28.63 23.20 -18.32
N ALA A 136 -27.60 24.03 -18.04
CA ALA A 136 -27.27 24.44 -16.68
C ALA A 136 -28.39 25.27 -16.03
N VAL A 137 -29.00 26.17 -16.79
CA VAL A 137 -30.18 26.95 -16.33
C VAL A 137 -31.27 26.02 -15.83
N LYS A 138 -31.62 24.98 -16.61
CA LYS A 138 -32.65 24.00 -16.23
C LYS A 138 -32.32 23.33 -14.93
N VAL A 139 -31.11 22.75 -14.79
CA VAL A 139 -30.65 22.06 -13.57
C VAL A 139 -30.64 23.00 -12.36
N MET A 140 -30.18 24.25 -12.54
CA MET A 140 -30.12 25.24 -11.46
C MET A 140 -31.52 25.75 -11.03
N LYS A 141 -32.50 25.77 -11.93
CA LYS A 141 -33.91 26.08 -11.60
C LYS A 141 -34.57 24.94 -10.84
N GLU A 142 -34.27 23.68 -11.20
CA GLU A 142 -34.75 22.49 -10.50
C GLU A 142 -34.13 22.35 -9.10
N LYS A 143 -32.91 22.90 -8.89
CA LYS A 143 -32.16 22.82 -7.61
C LYS A 143 -31.85 24.23 -7.08
N PRO A 144 -32.77 24.93 -6.41
CA PRO A 144 -32.62 26.34 -6.00
C PRO A 144 -31.43 26.58 -5.04
N SER A 145 -31.04 25.61 -4.24
CA SER A 145 -29.92 25.72 -3.29
C SER A 145 -28.51 25.46 -3.93
N MET A 146 -28.48 24.96 -5.18
CA MET A 146 -27.23 24.63 -5.86
C MET A 146 -26.45 25.92 -6.17
N LYS A 147 -25.19 25.92 -5.80
CA LYS A 147 -24.20 26.92 -6.21
C LYS A 147 -23.30 26.33 -7.29
N VAL A 148 -22.77 27.19 -8.14
CA VAL A 148 -21.87 26.79 -9.22
C VAL A 148 -20.65 27.70 -9.31
N SER A 149 -19.52 27.14 -9.75
CA SER A 149 -18.35 27.88 -10.18
C SER A 149 -18.33 27.92 -11.72
N VAL A 150 -18.20 29.10 -12.28
CA VAL A 150 -18.03 29.32 -13.73
C VAL A 150 -16.53 29.58 -13.97
N GLU A 151 -15.85 28.62 -14.57
CA GLU A 151 -14.41 28.64 -14.73
C GLU A 151 -13.98 28.74 -16.19
N GLY A 152 -13.26 29.81 -16.53
CA GLY A 152 -12.75 30.06 -17.88
C GLY A 152 -11.29 29.62 -18.04
N HIS A 153 -10.99 29.04 -19.21
CA HIS A 153 -9.66 28.54 -19.57
C HIS A 153 -9.28 28.97 -20.99
N THR A 154 -7.97 29.00 -21.25
CA THR A 154 -7.42 29.28 -22.60
C THR A 154 -6.39 28.20 -22.95
N ASP A 155 -5.97 28.17 -24.21
CA ASP A 155 -4.76 27.46 -24.62
C ASP A 155 -3.49 28.22 -24.21
N SER A 156 -2.33 27.73 -24.61
CA SER A 156 -1.03 28.32 -24.27
C SER A 156 -0.62 29.51 -25.12
N ILE A 157 -1.39 29.88 -26.16
CA ILE A 157 -1.02 30.96 -27.09
C ILE A 157 -1.28 32.31 -26.46
N GLY A 158 -0.32 33.20 -26.52
CA GLY A 158 -0.39 34.55 -25.95
C GLY A 158 0.21 34.71 -24.57
N SER A 159 0.23 35.93 -24.03
CA SER A 159 0.76 36.24 -22.71
C SER A 159 -0.17 35.75 -21.58
N ASP A 160 0.39 35.52 -20.40
CA ASP A 160 -0.37 35.10 -19.22
C ASP A 160 -1.45 36.13 -18.86
N ALA A 161 -1.08 37.41 -18.85
CA ALA A 161 -2.00 38.49 -18.53
C ALA A 161 -3.17 38.59 -19.53
N TYR A 162 -2.90 38.39 -20.83
CA TYR A 162 -3.94 38.37 -21.85
C TYR A 162 -4.91 37.18 -21.65
N ASN A 163 -4.35 36.00 -21.48
CA ASN A 163 -5.12 34.76 -21.29
C ASN A 163 -5.93 34.79 -20.00
N GLN A 164 -5.37 35.32 -18.91
CA GLN A 164 -6.08 35.53 -17.65
C GLN A 164 -7.31 36.43 -17.85
N LYS A 165 -7.16 37.59 -18.52
CA LYS A 165 -8.24 38.49 -18.80
C LYS A 165 -9.28 37.88 -19.76
N LEU A 166 -8.84 37.14 -20.79
CA LEU A 166 -9.74 36.53 -21.77
C LEU A 166 -10.61 35.43 -21.12
N SER A 167 -9.98 34.57 -20.33
CA SER A 167 -10.69 33.49 -19.63
C SER A 167 -11.72 34.04 -18.65
N LEU A 168 -11.35 35.06 -17.87
CA LEU A 168 -12.27 35.72 -16.95
C LEU A 168 -13.47 36.33 -17.70
N ARG A 169 -13.25 37.14 -18.75
CA ARG A 169 -14.35 37.73 -19.55
C ARG A 169 -15.27 36.67 -20.14
N ARG A 170 -14.79 35.53 -20.57
CA ARG A 170 -15.63 34.42 -21.07
C ARG A 170 -16.48 33.81 -19.98
N ALA A 171 -15.91 33.59 -18.80
CA ALA A 171 -16.66 33.11 -17.65
C ALA A 171 -17.71 34.10 -17.17
N GLU A 172 -17.40 35.43 -17.18
CA GLU A 172 -18.36 36.50 -16.90
C GLU A 172 -19.52 36.53 -17.90
N ALA A 173 -19.25 36.38 -19.20
CA ALA A 173 -20.30 36.34 -20.21
C ALA A 173 -21.26 35.14 -20.02
N VAL A 174 -20.76 33.99 -19.57
CA VAL A 174 -21.62 32.85 -19.21
C VAL A 174 -22.43 33.14 -17.97
N ARG A 175 -21.85 33.72 -16.92
CA ARG A 175 -22.57 34.16 -15.72
C ARG A 175 -23.67 35.16 -16.07
N ASP A 176 -23.34 36.17 -16.88
CA ASP A 176 -24.31 37.23 -17.27
C ASP A 176 -25.48 36.64 -18.06
N TYR A 177 -25.21 35.65 -18.89
CA TYR A 177 -26.30 34.91 -19.57
C TYR A 177 -27.14 34.12 -18.56
N LEU A 178 -26.56 33.40 -17.60
CA LEU A 178 -27.29 32.70 -16.53
C LEU A 178 -28.19 33.70 -15.74
N VAL A 179 -27.66 34.88 -15.40
CA VAL A 179 -28.44 35.96 -14.74
C VAL A 179 -29.60 36.39 -15.61
N SER A 180 -29.38 36.61 -16.92
CA SER A 180 -30.47 36.98 -17.86
C SER A 180 -31.56 35.92 -17.95
N GLN A 181 -31.26 34.67 -17.63
CA GLN A 181 -32.23 33.58 -17.56
C GLN A 181 -32.89 33.43 -16.18
N GLY A 182 -32.64 34.37 -15.26
CA GLY A 182 -33.25 34.39 -13.92
C GLY A 182 -32.55 33.62 -12.84
N ILE A 183 -31.29 33.25 -13.04
CA ILE A 183 -30.46 32.64 -11.97
C ILE A 183 -29.84 33.77 -11.13
N ASP A 184 -29.94 33.67 -9.81
CA ASP A 184 -29.37 34.65 -8.89
C ASP A 184 -27.82 34.64 -8.97
N ALA A 185 -27.24 35.84 -9.15
CA ALA A 185 -25.80 36.03 -9.19
C ALA A 185 -25.08 35.54 -7.92
N ALA A 186 -25.73 35.61 -6.75
CA ALA A 186 -25.18 35.13 -5.48
C ALA A 186 -24.94 33.61 -5.44
N ARG A 187 -25.51 32.86 -6.38
CA ARG A 187 -25.33 31.42 -6.53
C ARG A 187 -24.14 31.05 -7.43
N MET A 188 -23.42 32.04 -7.94
CA MET A 188 -22.37 31.82 -8.92
C MET A 188 -21.04 32.46 -8.49
N SER A 189 -19.96 31.69 -8.48
CA SER A 189 -18.62 32.21 -8.43
C SER A 189 -18.01 32.23 -9.84
N VAL A 190 -17.14 33.20 -10.14
CA VAL A 190 -16.52 33.34 -11.46
C VAL A 190 -15.00 33.32 -11.32
N LYS A 191 -14.32 32.47 -12.08
CA LYS A 191 -12.85 32.32 -12.06
C LYS A 191 -12.31 32.28 -13.48
N GLY A 192 -11.27 33.06 -13.73
CA GLY A 192 -10.45 32.93 -14.93
C GLY A 192 -9.15 32.21 -14.56
N TRP A 193 -8.83 31.15 -15.23
CA TRP A 193 -7.60 30.37 -14.99
C TRP A 193 -6.54 30.63 -16.08
N GLY A 194 -6.90 31.37 -17.16
CA GLY A 194 -6.01 31.53 -18.28
C GLY A 194 -5.50 30.17 -18.79
N LYS A 195 -4.20 30.04 -18.98
CA LYS A 195 -3.54 28.82 -19.47
C LYS A 195 -3.00 27.88 -18.35
N THR A 196 -3.31 28.17 -17.08
CA THR A 196 -2.68 27.47 -15.94
C THR A 196 -3.25 26.08 -15.66
N LYS A 197 -4.46 25.79 -16.15
CA LYS A 197 -5.14 24.50 -15.94
C LYS A 197 -5.51 23.81 -17.26
N PRO A 198 -4.53 23.30 -18.02
CA PRO A 198 -4.80 22.56 -19.25
C PRO A 198 -5.41 21.18 -18.94
N VAL A 199 -6.32 20.72 -19.80
CA VAL A 199 -6.90 19.37 -19.78
C VAL A 199 -6.36 18.50 -20.91
N ALA A 200 -5.76 19.11 -21.93
CA ALA A 200 -5.16 18.43 -23.07
C ALA A 200 -3.82 19.06 -23.45
N SER A 201 -3.08 18.39 -24.33
CA SER A 201 -1.76 18.85 -24.77
C SER A 201 -1.87 20.13 -25.61
N ASN A 202 -1.16 21.18 -25.22
CA ASN A 202 -1.06 22.42 -26.01
C ASN A 202 -0.18 22.30 -27.27
N LYS A 203 0.49 21.16 -27.48
CA LYS A 203 1.34 20.94 -28.65
C LYS A 203 0.53 20.73 -29.94
N THR A 204 -0.68 20.22 -29.85
CA THR A 204 -1.57 19.96 -30.99
C THR A 204 -2.71 20.99 -31.03
N GLU A 205 -3.24 21.28 -32.25
CA GLU A 205 -4.41 22.17 -32.38
C GLU A 205 -5.65 21.57 -31.71
N ALA A 206 -5.86 20.27 -31.84
CA ALA A 206 -6.95 19.59 -31.15
C ALA A 206 -6.88 19.78 -29.62
N GLY A 207 -5.73 19.55 -29.02
CA GLY A 207 -5.57 19.74 -27.57
C GLY A 207 -5.70 21.21 -27.16
N ARG A 208 -5.24 22.17 -27.96
CA ARG A 208 -5.49 23.60 -27.71
C ARG A 208 -6.98 23.93 -27.77
N ALA A 209 -7.72 23.32 -28.72
CA ALA A 209 -9.17 23.51 -28.81
C ALA A 209 -9.88 23.00 -27.54
N GLU A 210 -9.47 21.86 -26.98
CA GLU A 210 -9.99 21.37 -25.71
C GLU A 210 -9.66 22.32 -24.53
N ASN A 211 -8.48 22.91 -24.53
CA ASN A 211 -8.09 23.86 -23.49
C ASN A 211 -8.85 25.18 -23.53
N ARG A 212 -9.31 25.62 -24.73
CA ARG A 212 -10.17 26.83 -24.90
C ARG A 212 -11.60 26.52 -24.48
N ARG A 213 -11.89 26.52 -23.18
CA ARG A 213 -13.19 26.13 -22.64
C ARG A 213 -13.66 27.01 -21.49
N VAL A 214 -14.97 26.95 -21.22
CA VAL A 214 -15.57 27.42 -19.96
C VAL A 214 -16.36 26.29 -19.36
N GLU A 215 -16.14 26.01 -18.09
CA GLU A 215 -16.80 24.97 -17.32
C GLU A 215 -17.78 25.57 -16.31
N ILE A 216 -18.97 24.99 -16.16
CA ILE A 216 -19.91 25.28 -15.09
C ILE A 216 -19.92 24.09 -14.17
N ILE A 217 -19.38 24.24 -12.96
CA ILE A 217 -19.11 23.17 -12.00
C ILE A 217 -19.99 23.36 -10.77
N ALA A 218 -20.70 22.32 -10.32
CA ALA A 218 -21.46 22.36 -9.07
C ALA A 218 -20.52 22.43 -7.87
N GLU A 219 -20.86 23.27 -6.87
CA GLU A 219 -20.16 23.41 -5.59
C GLU A 219 -20.91 22.72 -4.46
#